data_0a1edd111c70bd7f1c897942058d20d2
#
_entry.id   0a1edd111c70bd7f1c897942058d20d2
#
_cell.length_a   1.000
_cell.length_b   1.000
_cell.length_c   1.000
_cell.angle_alpha   90.00
_cell.angle_beta   90.00
_cell.angle_gamma   90.00
#
_symmetry.space_group_name_H-M   'P 1'
#
loop_
_entity.id
_entity.type
_entity.pdbx_description
1 polymer ?
#
loop_
_entity_poly.entity_id
_entity_poly.type
_entity_poly.pdbx_seq_one_letter_code
_entity_poly.pdbx_strand_id
1 'polypeptide(L)'
;MRVKDDIIIIGAGIIGLACAYYLSKEKLKVRVIEKNLPGSGDSTKTGGGIRYLHGSSINATLSKMSHSFWKNYINEKEMLTSFKNTGHLFLTSKKEKLTKFKEQKILNERYGINIETLNKD
;
A
#
# COMPACT_ATOMS: atom_id res chain seq x y z
N MET A 1 -33.80 2.74 20.80
CA MET A 1 -32.52 2.27 21.34
C MET A 1 -31.39 3.08 20.69
N ARG A 2 -30.60 3.88 21.40
CA ARG A 2 -29.42 4.54 20.84
C ARG A 2 -28.32 3.49 20.70
N VAL A 3 -27.95 3.16 19.48
CA VAL A 3 -26.76 2.33 19.23
C VAL A 3 -25.56 3.18 19.61
N LYS A 4 -24.82 2.77 20.62
CA LYS A 4 -23.59 3.45 21.03
C LYS A 4 -22.45 2.90 20.19
N ASP A 5 -21.85 3.73 19.37
CA ASP A 5 -20.64 3.40 18.64
C ASP A 5 -19.42 3.60 19.56
N ASP A 6 -18.45 2.74 19.47
CA ASP A 6 -17.18 2.87 20.20
C ASP A 6 -16.25 3.84 19.47
N ILE A 7 -16.28 3.82 18.13
CA ILE A 7 -15.43 4.65 17.27
C ILE A 7 -16.23 5.16 16.08
N ILE A 8 -16.01 6.42 15.75
CA ILE A 8 -16.52 7.05 14.52
C ILE A 8 -15.34 7.46 13.66
N ILE A 9 -15.34 7.02 12.39
CA ILE A 9 -14.34 7.38 11.38
C ILE A 9 -15.00 8.31 10.38
N ILE A 10 -14.38 9.44 10.10
CA ILE A 10 -14.84 10.40 9.10
C ILE A 10 -14.04 10.23 7.83
N GLY A 11 -14.74 9.85 6.76
CA GLY A 11 -14.18 9.58 5.43
C GLY A 11 -14.05 8.09 5.13
N ALA A 12 -14.66 7.66 4.02
CA ALA A 12 -14.61 6.30 3.49
C ALA A 12 -13.67 6.18 2.29
N GLY A 13 -12.52 6.85 2.33
CA GLY A 13 -11.37 6.58 1.46
C GLY A 13 -10.61 5.35 1.94
N ILE A 14 -9.54 4.97 1.22
CA ILE A 14 -8.76 3.77 1.54
C ILE A 14 -8.23 3.76 2.98
N ILE A 15 -7.81 4.90 3.51
CA ILE A 15 -7.29 5.01 4.88
C ILE A 15 -8.40 4.77 5.89
N GLY A 16 -9.54 5.45 5.76
CA GLY A 16 -10.67 5.29 6.69
C GLY A 16 -11.23 3.87 6.67
N LEU A 17 -11.35 3.27 5.49
CA LEU A 17 -11.81 1.88 5.35
C LEU A 17 -10.79 0.87 5.92
N ALA A 18 -9.49 1.11 5.75
CA ALA A 18 -8.46 0.28 6.37
C ALA A 18 -8.52 0.36 7.90
N CYS A 19 -8.67 1.57 8.46
CA CYS A 19 -8.85 1.75 9.90
C CYS A 19 -10.11 1.01 10.39
N ALA A 20 -11.24 1.15 9.70
CA ALA A 20 -12.48 0.45 10.04
C ALA A 20 -12.30 -1.07 10.02
N TYR A 21 -11.64 -1.58 9.01
CA TYR A 21 -11.35 -3.01 8.87
C TYR A 21 -10.55 -3.57 10.06
N TYR A 22 -9.48 -2.91 10.44
CA TYR A 22 -8.66 -3.39 11.57
C TYR A 22 -9.38 -3.23 12.91
N LEU A 23 -10.05 -2.11 13.15
CA LEU A 23 -10.78 -1.85 14.39
C LEU A 23 -11.96 -2.81 14.57
N SER A 24 -12.65 -3.18 13.47
CA SER A 24 -13.73 -4.15 13.54
C SER A 24 -13.27 -5.55 13.96
N LYS A 25 -12.02 -5.93 13.68
CA LYS A 25 -11.43 -7.19 14.16
C LYS A 25 -11.22 -7.22 15.66
N GLU A 26 -11.10 -6.07 16.30
CA GLU A 26 -10.99 -5.90 17.76
C GLU A 26 -12.35 -5.91 18.45
N LYS A 27 -13.41 -6.33 17.76
CA LYS A 27 -14.80 -6.38 18.25
C LYS A 27 -15.37 -5.01 18.65
N LEU A 28 -14.78 -3.93 18.16
CA LEU A 28 -15.28 -2.57 18.37
C LEU A 28 -16.44 -2.26 17.43
N LYS A 29 -17.42 -1.51 17.91
CA LYS A 29 -18.52 -0.99 17.08
C LYS A 29 -18.05 0.25 16.35
N VAL A 30 -17.65 0.07 15.09
CA VAL A 30 -17.09 1.14 14.25
C VAL A 30 -18.17 1.66 13.30
N ARG A 31 -18.33 2.99 13.27
CA ARG A 31 -19.16 3.68 12.29
C ARG A 31 -18.27 4.51 11.36
N VAL A 32 -18.44 4.35 10.07
CA VAL A 32 -17.80 5.21 9.07
C VAL A 32 -18.83 6.19 8.53
N ILE A 33 -18.48 7.47 8.52
CA ILE A 33 -19.32 8.56 7.98
C ILE A 33 -18.61 9.09 6.73
N GLU A 34 -19.32 9.09 5.62
CA GLU A 34 -18.83 9.61 4.34
C GLU A 34 -19.89 10.55 3.75
N LYS A 35 -19.44 11.70 3.24
CA LYS A 35 -20.34 12.71 2.64
C LYS A 35 -20.81 12.34 1.24
N ASN A 36 -20.08 11.51 0.54
CA ASN A 36 -20.36 11.05 -0.81
C ASN A 36 -20.39 9.51 -0.86
N LEU A 37 -20.16 8.92 -2.03
CA LEU A 37 -19.99 7.48 -2.14
C LEU A 37 -18.64 7.03 -1.57
N PRO A 38 -18.57 5.88 -0.88
CA PRO A 38 -17.30 5.33 -0.43
C PRO A 38 -16.29 5.20 -1.58
N GLY A 39 -15.07 5.62 -1.35
CA GLY A 39 -14.00 5.59 -2.33
C GLY A 39 -14.04 6.69 -3.39
N SER A 40 -15.12 7.48 -3.52
CA SER A 40 -15.29 8.49 -4.58
C SER A 40 -14.32 9.69 -4.53
N GLY A 41 -13.52 9.78 -3.48
CA GLY A 41 -12.47 10.79 -3.33
C GLY A 41 -11.18 10.45 -4.09
N ASP A 42 -10.04 10.80 -3.52
CA ASP A 42 -8.73 10.58 -4.13
C ASP A 42 -8.36 9.11 -4.28
N SER A 43 -8.94 8.22 -3.49
CA SER A 43 -8.68 6.78 -3.55
C SER A 43 -9.00 6.14 -4.92
N THR A 44 -9.99 6.65 -5.64
CA THR A 44 -10.36 6.15 -6.97
C THR A 44 -9.73 6.94 -8.12
N LYS A 45 -9.11 8.08 -7.83
CA LYS A 45 -8.43 8.91 -8.84
C LYS A 45 -6.99 8.47 -9.10
N THR A 46 -6.55 7.39 -8.49
CA THR A 46 -5.20 6.84 -8.64
C THR A 46 -5.19 5.69 -9.64
N GLY A 47 -4.03 5.39 -10.20
CA GLY A 47 -3.85 4.20 -11.05
C GLY A 47 -3.83 2.87 -10.27
N GLY A 48 -4.11 2.87 -8.97
CA GLY A 48 -4.14 1.67 -8.12
C GLY A 48 -2.78 0.99 -7.91
N GLY A 49 -1.68 1.69 -8.23
CA GLY A 49 -0.34 1.12 -8.10
C GLY A 49 0.10 0.97 -6.65
N ILE A 50 0.52 -0.24 -6.26
CA ILE A 50 1.16 -0.51 -4.98
C ILE A 50 2.67 -0.57 -5.20
N ARG A 51 3.37 0.46 -4.72
CA ARG A 51 4.82 0.56 -4.86
C ARG A 51 5.52 -0.08 -3.67
N TYR A 52 6.54 -0.89 -3.97
CA TYR A 52 7.34 -1.58 -2.96
C TYR A 52 8.64 -0.85 -2.63
N LEU A 53 9.23 -0.14 -3.61
CA LEU A 53 10.52 0.52 -3.49
C LEU A 53 10.39 1.95 -2.92
N HIS A 54 11.14 2.22 -1.86
CA HIS A 54 11.16 3.54 -1.22
C HIS A 54 12.58 3.96 -0.84
N GLY A 55 12.79 5.28 -0.75
CA GLY A 55 14.08 5.87 -0.40
C GLY A 55 14.33 6.00 1.10
N SER A 56 13.42 5.55 1.96
CA SER A 56 13.60 5.58 3.42
C SER A 56 13.22 4.25 4.06
N SER A 57 13.86 3.94 5.18
CA SER A 57 13.61 2.71 5.95
C SER A 57 12.18 2.59 6.45
N ILE A 58 11.61 3.70 6.94
CA ILE A 58 10.22 3.73 7.44
C ILE A 58 9.26 3.37 6.32
N ASN A 59 9.39 4.02 5.16
CA ASN A 59 8.51 3.75 4.02
C ASN A 59 8.72 2.34 3.45
N ALA A 60 9.94 1.81 3.45
CA ALA A 60 10.21 0.43 3.05
C ALA A 60 9.51 -0.58 3.98
N THR A 61 9.55 -0.33 5.30
CA THR A 61 8.84 -1.15 6.29
C THR A 61 7.33 -1.11 6.08
N LEU A 62 6.74 0.08 5.98
CA LEU A 62 5.30 0.24 5.75
C LEU A 62 4.85 -0.41 4.44
N SER A 63 5.62 -0.27 3.38
CA SER A 63 5.32 -0.89 2.08
C SER A 63 5.38 -2.42 2.15
N LYS A 64 6.35 -2.98 2.87
CA LYS A 64 6.42 -4.43 3.10
C LYS A 64 5.18 -4.94 3.82
N MET A 65 4.75 -4.26 4.88
CA MET A 65 3.53 -4.61 5.62
C MET A 65 2.29 -4.52 4.71
N SER A 66 2.14 -3.43 3.95
CA SER A 66 1.03 -3.24 3.02
C SER A 66 1.00 -4.30 1.92
N HIS A 67 2.15 -4.63 1.34
CA HIS A 67 2.24 -5.65 0.30
C HIS A 67 1.83 -7.04 0.83
N SER A 68 2.30 -7.41 2.01
CA SER A 68 1.91 -8.67 2.66
C SER A 68 0.40 -8.71 2.93
N PHE A 69 -0.18 -7.61 3.40
CA PHE A 69 -1.61 -7.49 3.60
C PHE A 69 -2.38 -7.74 2.29
N TRP A 70 -2.02 -7.03 1.21
CA TRP A 70 -2.73 -7.15 -0.07
C TRP A 70 -2.61 -8.55 -0.66
N LYS A 71 -1.41 -9.15 -0.62
CA LYS A 71 -1.20 -10.51 -1.09
C LYS A 71 -2.10 -11.52 -0.38
N ASN A 72 -2.19 -11.44 0.94
CA ASN A 72 -3.03 -12.34 1.73
C ASN A 72 -4.51 -12.05 1.50
N TYR A 73 -4.91 -10.78 1.52
CA TYR A 73 -6.31 -10.37 1.35
C TYR A 73 -6.90 -10.80 0.00
N ILE A 74 -6.12 -10.72 -1.07
CA ILE A 74 -6.55 -11.13 -2.41
C ILE A 74 -6.72 -12.66 -2.47
N ASN A 75 -5.77 -13.40 -1.90
CA ASN A 75 -5.83 -14.86 -1.85
C ASN A 75 -7.01 -15.39 -1.02
N GLU A 76 -7.30 -14.75 0.12
CA GLU A 76 -8.38 -15.18 1.02
C GLU A 76 -9.79 -14.89 0.48
N LYS A 77 -9.94 -13.87 -0.35
CA LYS A 77 -11.28 -13.37 -0.73
C LYS A 77 -11.72 -13.78 -2.13
N GLU A 78 -10.93 -14.58 -2.86
CA GLU A 78 -11.21 -14.92 -4.27
C GLU A 78 -11.64 -13.69 -5.09
N MET A 79 -11.12 -12.52 -4.69
CA MET A 79 -11.66 -11.27 -5.19
C MET A 79 -11.33 -11.08 -6.67
N LEU A 80 -12.30 -10.57 -7.39
CA LEU A 80 -12.27 -10.10 -8.79
C LEU A 80 -11.21 -9.00 -9.04
N THR A 81 -10.25 -8.81 -8.15
CA THR A 81 -9.19 -7.82 -8.31
C THR A 81 -8.10 -8.37 -9.19
N SER A 82 -7.89 -7.72 -10.29
CA SER A 82 -6.76 -7.96 -11.19
C SER A 82 -5.44 -7.45 -10.61
N PHE A 83 -5.11 -7.79 -9.37
CA PHE A 83 -3.79 -7.48 -8.82
C PHE A 83 -2.74 -8.30 -9.57
N LYS A 84 -1.89 -7.61 -10.30
CA LYS A 84 -0.76 -8.23 -11.01
C LYS A 84 0.53 -7.67 -10.43
N ASN A 85 1.42 -8.57 -10.04
CA ASN A 85 2.78 -8.18 -9.68
C ASN A 85 3.59 -7.98 -10.97
N THR A 86 3.63 -6.72 -11.44
CA THR A 86 4.31 -6.34 -12.68
C THR A 86 5.75 -5.90 -12.46
N GLY A 87 6.15 -5.71 -11.21
CA GLY A 87 7.44 -5.13 -10.87
C GLY A 87 7.53 -3.62 -11.17
N HIS A 88 8.67 -3.03 -10.88
CA HIS A 88 9.02 -1.64 -11.21
C HIS A 88 10.36 -1.60 -11.90
N LEU A 89 10.42 -0.93 -13.05
CA LEU A 89 11.66 -0.69 -13.78
C LEU A 89 12.08 0.77 -13.64
N PHE A 90 13.31 0.99 -13.16
CA PHE A 90 13.93 2.31 -13.09
C PHE A 90 15.04 2.41 -14.12
N LEU A 91 14.94 3.37 -15.00
CA LEU A 91 15.91 3.60 -16.05
C LEU A 91 16.62 4.95 -15.85
N THR A 92 17.91 4.98 -16.06
CA THR A 92 18.66 6.23 -16.10
C THR A 92 19.94 6.09 -16.93
N SER A 93 20.30 7.14 -17.65
CA SER A 93 21.59 7.31 -18.29
C SER A 93 22.55 8.20 -17.47
N LYS A 94 22.09 8.78 -16.37
CA LYS A 94 22.84 9.73 -15.54
C LYS A 94 23.63 8.99 -14.45
N LYS A 95 24.96 9.12 -14.44
CA LYS A 95 25.84 8.50 -13.44
C LYS A 95 25.46 8.82 -11.99
N GLU A 96 25.09 10.08 -11.72
CA GLU A 96 24.64 10.52 -10.38
C GLU A 96 23.42 9.75 -9.87
N LYS A 97 22.46 9.45 -10.78
CA LYS A 97 21.27 8.67 -10.43
C LYS A 97 21.60 7.19 -10.21
N LEU A 98 22.60 6.65 -10.90
CA LEU A 98 23.05 5.27 -10.68
C LEU A 98 23.56 5.06 -9.25
N THR A 99 24.31 6.01 -8.71
CA THR A 99 24.77 5.94 -7.31
C THR A 99 23.57 5.88 -6.36
N LYS A 100 22.59 6.77 -6.52
CA LYS A 100 21.36 6.76 -5.72
C LYS A 100 20.57 5.44 -5.86
N PHE A 101 20.51 4.87 -7.05
CA PHE A 101 19.83 3.57 -7.25
C PHE A 101 20.57 2.44 -6.55
N LYS A 102 21.91 2.45 -6.53
CA LYS A 102 22.69 1.46 -5.77
C LYS A 102 22.44 1.58 -4.27
N GLU A 103 22.41 2.79 -3.73
CA GLU A 103 22.08 3.04 -2.31
C GLU A 103 20.65 2.57 -1.98
N GLN A 104 19.68 2.89 -2.83
CA GLN A 104 18.30 2.43 -2.67
C GLN A 104 18.19 0.90 -2.78
N LYS A 105 18.96 0.25 -3.65
CA LYS A 105 19.02 -1.20 -3.74
C LYS A 105 19.46 -1.78 -2.41
N ILE A 106 20.62 -1.36 -1.89
CA ILE A 106 21.15 -1.83 -0.60
C ILE A 106 20.13 -1.63 0.53
N LEU A 107 19.49 -0.46 0.57
CA LEU A 107 18.46 -0.18 1.57
C LEU A 107 17.30 -1.17 1.47
N ASN A 108 16.74 -1.34 0.29
CA ASN A 108 15.54 -2.15 0.12
C ASN A 108 15.81 -3.67 0.29
N GLU A 109 16.99 -4.14 -0.12
CA GLU A 109 17.40 -5.54 0.10
C GLU A 109 17.48 -5.91 1.58
N ARG A 110 17.85 -4.98 2.47
CA ARG A 110 17.79 -5.17 3.94
C ARG A 110 16.37 -5.44 4.44
N TYR A 111 15.35 -5.01 3.71
CA TYR A 111 13.93 -5.26 4.00
C TYR A 111 13.36 -6.45 3.23
N GLY A 112 14.22 -7.23 2.56
CA GLY A 112 13.83 -8.43 1.81
C GLY A 112 13.15 -8.13 0.48
N ILE A 113 13.42 -6.96 -0.12
CA ILE A 113 12.95 -6.60 -1.44
C ILE A 113 14.06 -6.93 -2.44
N ASN A 114 13.82 -7.91 -3.30
CA ASN A 114 14.77 -8.29 -4.33
C ASN A 114 14.81 -7.26 -5.46
N ILE A 115 16.00 -6.76 -5.78
CA ILE A 115 16.23 -5.77 -6.84
C ILE A 115 17.33 -6.27 -7.77
N GLU A 116 16.96 -6.50 -9.01
CA GLU A 116 17.90 -6.85 -10.07
C GLU A 116 18.50 -5.57 -10.68
N THR A 117 19.77 -5.66 -11.04
CA THR A 117 20.43 -4.63 -11.83
C THR A 117 20.59 -5.17 -13.25
N LEU A 118 19.93 -4.51 -14.19
CA LEU A 118 20.00 -4.87 -15.60
C LEU A 118 21.04 -3.98 -16.28
N ASN A 119 21.85 -4.58 -17.13
CA ASN A 119 22.77 -3.89 -18.02
C ASN A 119 22.13 -3.68 -19.38
N LYS A 120 22.79 -2.90 -20.24
CA LYS A 120 22.28 -2.54 -21.56
C LYS A 120 22.40 -3.65 -22.61
N ASP A 121 22.97 -4.77 -22.26
CA ASP A 121 23.29 -5.86 -23.22
C ASP A 121 22.06 -6.72 -23.55
#